data_ac7bd3f90b2508e9a8735aad4d742a51
#
_entry.id   ac7bd3f90b2508e9a8735aad4d742a51
#
_cell.length_a   1.000
_cell.length_b   1.000
_cell.length_c   1.000
_cell.angle_alpha   90.00
_cell.angle_beta   90.00
_cell.angle_gamma   90.00
#
_symmetry.space_group_name_H-M   'P 1'
#
loop_
_entity.id
_entity.type
_entity.pdbx_description
1 polymer ?
#
loop_
_entity_poly.entity_id
_entity_poly.type
_entity_poly.pdbx_seq_one_letter_code
_entity_poly.pdbx_strand_id
1 'polypeptide(L)'
;MTKHFIPALVCATMIMAGCTMQPQPEQVSMDYPRAEWDKAGVILMHTPGQELFDGVIHPSAGLFEHYFDVEKAAEEHRAYIRLLEANGIRVYTVTGILNEVSLDTLRMLASQEMMYDINALPDADKAASEAYRQEVLSQMSRADLIRCILLRPVVRLFPEDNNTGVKAEYVHEPLMNLYFTRDQSITTPRGHIICRMNSPQRASETSIIDLCYRHLGLTPVLRIEGNGRLEGGDYIPAGTVAFIGCGMRTNEEGIRQIMDADAFGHDTIVVVHDHKRWQMQMHLDTHFNIIDRDLCTMVSSRLKAKPGEPEFNTCDIYAREPGTKSYSLLQKDLPFVEYMRGRGFEIIPIDYEDEMHYANNFLTIAPRHIMAVAGQSKAYQQRLADAGVTVEWIPLESLIDGYGAAHCMTQVLKRASAKQ
;
A
#
# COMPACT_ATOMS: atom_id res chain seq x y z
N MET A 1 -47.79 -74.43 25.10
CA MET A 1 -47.75 -73.01 25.37
C MET A 1 -46.45 -72.40 24.74
N THR A 2 -46.55 -72.05 23.53
CA THR A 2 -45.42 -71.54 22.70
C THR A 2 -45.42 -70.05 22.71
N LYS A 3 -44.35 -69.45 23.26
CA LYS A 3 -44.14 -67.94 23.20
C LYS A 3 -43.31 -67.62 21.99
N HIS A 4 -43.90 -66.80 21.09
CA HIS A 4 -43.22 -66.25 19.95
C HIS A 4 -42.39 -65.01 20.39
N PHE A 5 -41.10 -65.04 20.06
CA PHE A 5 -40.21 -63.89 20.14
C PHE A 5 -40.24 -63.12 18.80
N ILE A 6 -40.51 -61.85 18.84
CA ILE A 6 -40.39 -60.92 17.69
C ILE A 6 -39.05 -60.19 17.87
N PRO A 7 -38.11 -60.14 16.90
CA PRO A 7 -36.91 -59.34 16.98
C PRO A 7 -37.21 -57.89 16.60
N ALA A 8 -36.84 -56.96 17.49
CA ALA A 8 -36.87 -55.53 17.23
C ALA A 8 -35.78 -55.13 16.24
N LEU A 9 -36.21 -54.55 15.12
CA LEU A 9 -35.33 -53.96 14.10
C LEU A 9 -34.85 -52.59 14.61
N VAL A 10 -33.57 -52.49 14.98
CA VAL A 10 -32.92 -51.21 15.32
C VAL A 10 -32.54 -50.51 14.00
N CYS A 11 -33.29 -49.48 13.67
CA CYS A 11 -32.96 -48.59 12.54
C CYS A 11 -31.88 -47.60 12.98
N ALA A 12 -30.62 -47.84 12.60
CA ALA A 12 -29.52 -46.90 12.82
C ALA A 12 -29.63 -45.79 11.79
N THR A 13 -30.11 -44.63 12.20
CA THR A 13 -30.06 -43.40 11.43
C THR A 13 -28.61 -42.88 11.44
N MET A 14 -27.90 -43.07 10.32
CA MET A 14 -26.64 -42.38 10.06
C MET A 14 -26.92 -40.90 9.89
N ILE A 15 -26.57 -40.08 10.87
CA ILE A 15 -26.46 -38.64 10.72
C ILE A 15 -25.20 -38.37 9.90
N MET A 16 -25.39 -38.12 8.61
CA MET A 16 -24.33 -37.57 7.76
C MET A 16 -24.08 -36.15 8.26
N ALA A 17 -22.98 -35.96 9.00
CA ALA A 17 -22.45 -34.66 9.30
C ALA A 17 -22.03 -34.00 7.96
N GLY A 18 -22.88 -33.12 7.46
CA GLY A 18 -22.55 -32.28 6.31
C GLY A 18 -21.38 -31.40 6.71
N CYS A 19 -20.19 -31.74 6.24
CA CYS A 19 -19.05 -30.84 6.24
C CYS A 19 -19.44 -29.69 5.31
N THR A 20 -19.91 -28.57 5.87
CA THR A 20 -20.00 -27.31 5.14
C THR A 20 -18.56 -26.91 4.82
N MET A 21 -18.12 -27.24 3.60
CA MET A 21 -16.91 -26.63 3.04
C MET A 21 -17.12 -25.12 3.10
N GLN A 22 -16.35 -24.43 3.95
CA GLN A 22 -16.23 -23.00 3.84
C GLN A 22 -15.75 -22.71 2.40
N PRO A 23 -16.36 -21.73 1.70
CA PRO A 23 -15.89 -21.36 0.37
C PRO A 23 -14.42 -20.97 0.50
N GLN A 24 -13.56 -21.71 -0.18
CA GLN A 24 -12.17 -21.27 -0.34
C GLN A 24 -12.18 -19.89 -0.97
N PRO A 25 -11.34 -18.93 -0.52
CA PRO A 25 -11.24 -17.64 -1.15
C PRO A 25 -10.99 -17.86 -2.65
N GLU A 26 -11.84 -17.27 -3.48
CA GLU A 26 -11.76 -17.38 -4.93
C GLU A 26 -10.35 -16.99 -5.35
N GLN A 27 -9.59 -17.92 -5.89
CA GLN A 27 -8.22 -17.64 -6.36
C GLN A 27 -8.31 -16.51 -7.39
N VAL A 28 -7.78 -15.34 -7.03
CA VAL A 28 -7.73 -14.19 -7.91
C VAL A 28 -6.87 -14.56 -9.11
N SER A 29 -7.50 -14.84 -10.25
CA SER A 29 -6.79 -15.05 -11.51
C SER A 29 -6.02 -13.76 -11.82
N MET A 30 -4.67 -13.83 -11.83
CA MET A 30 -3.82 -12.66 -11.87
C MET A 30 -3.40 -12.34 -13.30
N ASP A 31 -4.02 -11.31 -13.89
CA ASP A 31 -3.39 -10.58 -14.97
C ASP A 31 -2.58 -9.45 -14.32
N TYR A 32 -1.26 -9.58 -14.33
CA TYR A 32 -0.39 -8.56 -13.75
C TYR A 32 -0.42 -7.28 -14.58
N PRO A 33 -0.54 -6.09 -13.95
CA PRO A 33 -0.62 -4.83 -14.64
C PRO A 33 0.64 -4.56 -15.46
N ARG A 34 0.45 -4.12 -16.71
CA ARG A 34 1.53 -3.65 -17.58
C ARG A 34 1.55 -2.13 -17.67
N ALA A 35 0.40 -1.48 -17.47
CA ALA A 35 0.29 -0.03 -17.57
C ALA A 35 -0.75 0.52 -16.58
N GLU A 36 -0.57 1.78 -16.16
CA GLU A 36 -1.54 2.48 -15.32
C GLU A 36 -2.91 2.64 -16.01
N TRP A 37 -2.94 2.76 -17.34
CA TRP A 37 -4.19 2.83 -18.12
C TRP A 37 -4.89 1.49 -18.34
N ASP A 38 -4.31 0.37 -17.97
CA ASP A 38 -5.02 -0.92 -18.01
C ASP A 38 -6.19 -0.90 -17.03
N LYS A 39 -7.33 -1.51 -17.40
CA LYS A 39 -8.51 -1.48 -16.56
C LYS A 39 -8.26 -2.11 -15.19
N ALA A 40 -8.42 -1.33 -14.13
CA ALA A 40 -8.29 -1.81 -12.75
C ALA A 40 -9.34 -2.88 -12.43
N GLY A 41 -8.92 -3.98 -11.83
CA GLY A 41 -9.80 -5.11 -11.50
C GLY A 41 -9.84 -5.46 -10.03
N VAL A 42 -8.69 -5.43 -9.35
CA VAL A 42 -8.56 -5.78 -7.93
C VAL A 42 -7.63 -4.83 -7.23
N ILE A 43 -8.03 -4.31 -6.09
CA ILE A 43 -7.27 -3.35 -5.28
C ILE A 43 -7.24 -3.81 -3.83
N LEU A 44 -6.09 -3.64 -3.16
CA LEU A 44 -5.94 -3.75 -1.71
C LEU A 44 -5.91 -2.34 -1.11
N MET A 45 -6.69 -2.12 -0.06
CA MET A 45 -6.78 -0.86 0.68
C MET A 45 -6.77 -1.11 2.19
N HIS A 46 -6.56 -0.07 2.99
CA HIS A 46 -6.75 -0.11 4.44
C HIS A 46 -7.53 1.11 4.90
N THR A 47 -8.75 0.90 5.39
CA THR A 47 -9.52 2.00 5.98
C THR A 47 -8.87 2.39 7.30
N PRO A 48 -8.47 3.66 7.47
CA PRO A 48 -7.85 4.13 8.71
C PRO A 48 -8.78 3.93 9.90
N GLY A 49 -8.18 3.57 11.03
CA GLY A 49 -8.86 3.30 12.29
C GLY A 49 -8.18 3.98 13.47
N GLN A 50 -8.22 3.32 14.64
CA GLN A 50 -7.65 3.85 15.86
C GLN A 50 -6.13 4.11 15.77
N GLU A 51 -5.41 3.37 14.92
CA GLU A 51 -3.98 3.52 14.70
C GLU A 51 -3.60 4.89 14.11
N LEU A 52 -4.54 5.57 13.45
CA LEU A 52 -4.31 6.89 12.86
C LEU A 52 -4.28 7.99 13.93
N PHE A 53 -4.99 7.81 15.05
CA PHE A 53 -5.20 8.86 16.04
C PHE A 53 -3.89 9.42 16.62
N ASP A 54 -2.95 8.56 16.96
CA ASP A 54 -1.66 9.00 17.54
C ASP A 54 -0.85 9.86 16.54
N GLY A 55 -1.01 9.61 15.24
CA GLY A 55 -0.35 10.38 14.18
C GLY A 55 -0.88 11.82 14.05
N VAL A 56 -2.19 12.00 14.21
CA VAL A 56 -2.79 13.35 14.07
C VAL A 56 -2.62 14.23 15.32
N ILE A 57 -2.22 13.67 16.46
CA ILE A 57 -1.88 14.43 17.67
C ILE A 57 -0.64 15.30 17.45
N HIS A 58 0.33 14.81 16.68
CA HIS A 58 1.49 15.58 16.23
C HIS A 58 1.74 15.30 14.74
N PRO A 59 1.01 15.96 13.84
CA PRO A 59 0.98 15.60 12.40
C PRO A 59 2.36 15.45 11.78
N SER A 60 3.27 16.41 11.96
CA SER A 60 4.61 16.34 11.37
C SER A 60 5.42 15.12 11.81
N ALA A 61 5.26 14.67 13.07
CA ALA A 61 5.91 13.45 13.57
C ALA A 61 5.22 12.19 13.01
N GLY A 62 3.91 12.26 12.77
CA GLY A 62 3.11 11.22 12.13
C GLY A 62 3.30 11.11 10.62
N LEU A 63 4.11 11.99 10.01
CA LEU A 63 4.25 12.17 8.57
C LEU A 63 2.93 12.64 7.92
N PHE A 64 2.23 13.56 8.60
CA PHE A 64 1.03 14.25 8.12
C PHE A 64 1.28 15.76 8.01
N GLU A 65 0.55 16.43 7.15
CA GLU A 65 0.67 17.87 6.92
C GLU A 65 -0.02 18.65 8.02
N HIS A 66 -1.27 18.32 8.30
CA HIS A 66 -2.11 18.97 9.27
C HIS A 66 -2.88 17.98 10.13
N TYR A 67 -3.53 18.49 11.18
CA TYR A 67 -4.53 17.74 11.93
C TYR A 67 -5.78 17.56 11.07
N PHE A 68 -6.34 16.38 11.12
CA PHE A 68 -7.66 16.07 10.54
C PHE A 68 -8.45 15.11 11.43
N ASP A 69 -9.77 15.10 11.23
CA ASP A 69 -10.68 14.24 11.99
C ASP A 69 -10.58 12.80 11.49
N VAL A 70 -10.24 11.88 12.41
CA VAL A 70 -10.00 10.46 12.10
C VAL A 70 -11.28 9.73 11.68
N GLU A 71 -12.44 10.06 12.28
CA GLU A 71 -13.72 9.44 11.91
C GLU A 71 -14.18 9.91 10.53
N LYS A 72 -14.05 11.22 10.25
CA LYS A 72 -14.33 11.78 8.92
C LYS A 72 -13.41 11.17 7.88
N ALA A 73 -12.10 11.04 8.15
CA ALA A 73 -11.13 10.39 7.29
C ALA A 73 -11.53 8.94 6.96
N ALA A 74 -11.97 8.18 7.97
CA ALA A 74 -12.44 6.82 7.75
C ALA A 74 -13.74 6.76 6.91
N GLU A 75 -14.63 7.73 7.05
CA GLU A 75 -15.85 7.85 6.23
C GLU A 75 -15.53 8.18 4.77
N GLU A 76 -14.64 9.15 4.54
CA GLU A 76 -14.12 9.49 3.21
C GLU A 76 -13.49 8.29 2.51
N HIS A 77 -12.65 7.54 3.24
CA HIS A 77 -12.02 6.33 2.71
C HIS A 77 -13.05 5.25 2.36
N ARG A 78 -14.05 5.02 3.22
CA ARG A 78 -15.15 4.09 2.91
C ARG A 78 -15.99 4.56 1.71
N ALA A 79 -16.18 5.87 1.52
CA ALA A 79 -16.86 6.41 0.34
C ALA A 79 -16.02 6.14 -0.93
N TYR A 80 -14.71 6.27 -0.86
CA TYR A 80 -13.82 5.94 -1.96
C TYR A 80 -13.89 4.45 -2.32
N ILE A 81 -13.89 3.54 -1.35
CA ILE A 81 -14.08 2.10 -1.60
C ILE A 81 -15.41 1.85 -2.35
N ARG A 82 -16.51 2.43 -1.88
CA ARG A 82 -17.82 2.27 -2.56
C ARG A 82 -17.80 2.77 -4.01
N LEU A 83 -17.07 3.85 -4.29
CA LEU A 83 -16.95 4.37 -5.65
C LEU A 83 -16.15 3.42 -6.55
N LEU A 84 -15.06 2.84 -6.04
CA LEU A 84 -14.29 1.80 -6.74
C LEU A 84 -15.16 0.58 -7.05
N GLU A 85 -15.92 0.08 -6.08
CA GLU A 85 -16.83 -1.06 -6.24
C GLU A 85 -17.96 -0.76 -7.24
N ALA A 86 -18.52 0.46 -7.24
CA ALA A 86 -19.50 0.92 -8.21
C ALA A 86 -18.97 0.92 -9.66
N ASN A 87 -17.65 1.08 -9.82
CA ASN A 87 -16.95 0.96 -11.11
C ASN A 87 -16.52 -0.49 -11.44
N GLY A 88 -17.01 -1.48 -10.69
CA GLY A 88 -16.77 -2.90 -10.92
C GLY A 88 -15.37 -3.38 -10.49
N ILE A 89 -14.70 -2.62 -9.65
CA ILE A 89 -13.39 -2.96 -9.09
C ILE A 89 -13.61 -3.70 -7.76
N ARG A 90 -13.00 -4.87 -7.61
CA ARG A 90 -13.04 -5.61 -6.35
C ARG A 90 -12.03 -5.00 -5.37
N VAL A 91 -12.50 -4.64 -4.18
CA VAL A 91 -11.64 -4.11 -3.12
C VAL A 91 -11.50 -5.12 -1.98
N TYR A 92 -10.27 -5.45 -1.64
CA TYR A 92 -9.92 -6.11 -0.40
C TYR A 92 -9.42 -5.07 0.61
N THR A 93 -9.75 -5.24 1.88
CA THR A 93 -9.19 -4.39 2.94
C THR A 93 -8.29 -5.19 3.85
N VAL A 94 -7.20 -4.56 4.33
CA VAL A 94 -6.29 -5.17 5.30
C VAL A 94 -7.05 -5.69 6.51
N THR A 95 -7.94 -4.85 7.09
CA THR A 95 -8.75 -5.25 8.25
C THR A 95 -9.72 -6.39 7.92
N GLY A 96 -10.29 -6.41 6.71
CA GLY A 96 -11.10 -7.53 6.22
C GLY A 96 -10.31 -8.83 6.22
N ILE A 97 -9.12 -8.83 5.64
CA ILE A 97 -8.23 -9.98 5.60
C ILE A 97 -7.80 -10.42 7.01
N LEU A 98 -7.43 -9.49 7.90
CA LEU A 98 -7.11 -9.81 9.30
C LEU A 98 -8.30 -10.47 10.04
N ASN A 99 -9.53 -10.17 9.65
CA ASN A 99 -10.72 -10.83 10.17
C ASN A 99 -10.94 -12.24 9.60
N GLU A 100 -10.32 -12.62 8.51
CA GLU A 100 -10.45 -13.92 7.85
C GLU A 100 -9.33 -14.90 8.22
N VAL A 101 -8.10 -14.42 8.49
CA VAL A 101 -6.98 -15.30 8.85
C VAL A 101 -7.22 -16.07 10.15
N SER A 102 -6.51 -17.19 10.35
CA SER A 102 -6.68 -18.00 11.55
C SER A 102 -6.29 -17.27 12.84
N LEU A 103 -6.90 -17.63 13.97
CA LEU A 103 -6.52 -17.06 15.28
C LEU A 103 -5.05 -17.31 15.60
N ASP A 104 -4.49 -18.45 15.19
CA ASP A 104 -3.08 -18.76 15.44
C ASP A 104 -2.16 -17.83 14.64
N THR A 105 -2.53 -17.50 13.40
CA THR A 105 -1.82 -16.50 12.60
C THR A 105 -1.87 -15.11 13.26
N LEU A 106 -3.04 -14.71 13.77
CA LEU A 106 -3.18 -13.44 14.47
C LEU A 106 -2.37 -13.40 15.76
N ARG A 107 -2.38 -14.49 16.57
CA ARG A 107 -1.56 -14.59 17.79
C ARG A 107 -0.08 -14.49 17.50
N MET A 108 0.38 -15.18 16.44
CA MET A 108 1.77 -15.11 16.00
C MET A 108 2.16 -13.67 15.66
N LEU A 109 1.35 -12.96 14.86
CA LEU A 109 1.60 -11.56 14.52
C LEU A 109 1.53 -10.65 15.73
N ALA A 110 0.47 -10.74 16.53
CA ALA A 110 0.35 -9.92 17.73
C ALA A 110 1.51 -10.15 18.72
N SER A 111 2.04 -11.37 18.77
CA SER A 111 3.24 -11.68 19.57
C SER A 111 4.51 -10.99 19.07
N GLN A 112 4.58 -10.64 17.80
CA GLN A 112 5.68 -9.88 17.22
C GLN A 112 5.51 -8.37 17.43
N GLU A 113 4.26 -7.88 17.48
CA GLU A 113 3.93 -6.46 17.51
C GLU A 113 3.61 -5.93 18.92
N MET A 114 3.16 -6.78 19.86
CA MET A 114 2.95 -6.42 21.27
C MET A 114 4.17 -6.84 22.11
N MET A 115 4.82 -5.90 22.75
CA MET A 115 6.03 -6.16 23.52
C MET A 115 5.87 -5.80 25.00
N TYR A 116 6.50 -6.61 25.90
CA TYR A 116 6.78 -6.22 27.26
C TYR A 116 8.25 -5.79 27.36
N ASP A 117 8.50 -4.52 27.64
CA ASP A 117 9.84 -4.05 27.99
C ASP A 117 10.06 -4.32 29.49
N ILE A 118 10.76 -5.40 29.76
CA ILE A 118 11.02 -5.96 31.10
C ILE A 118 12.44 -5.69 31.59
N ASN A 119 13.18 -4.80 30.91
CA ASN A 119 14.58 -4.54 31.21
C ASN A 119 14.82 -4.03 32.64
N ALA A 120 13.85 -3.27 33.17
CA ALA A 120 13.91 -2.71 34.53
C ALA A 120 13.52 -3.70 35.64
N LEU A 121 12.96 -4.87 35.29
CA LEU A 121 12.58 -5.88 36.28
C LEU A 121 13.79 -6.67 36.76
N PRO A 122 13.75 -7.22 38.01
CA PRO A 122 14.69 -8.23 38.47
C PRO A 122 14.71 -9.46 37.54
N ASP A 123 15.87 -10.09 37.36
CA ASP A 123 16.02 -11.23 36.44
C ASP A 123 15.11 -12.40 36.80
N ALA A 124 14.81 -12.58 38.10
CA ALA A 124 13.88 -13.61 38.55
C ALA A 124 12.44 -13.42 38.01
N ASP A 125 12.04 -12.16 37.74
CA ASP A 125 10.67 -11.82 37.32
C ASP A 125 10.51 -11.75 35.79
N LYS A 126 11.63 -11.66 35.06
CA LYS A 126 11.59 -11.50 33.59
C LYS A 126 10.92 -12.69 32.88
N ALA A 127 11.31 -13.92 33.26
CA ALA A 127 10.76 -15.12 32.65
C ALA A 127 9.24 -15.27 32.96
N ALA A 128 8.81 -14.93 34.17
CA ALA A 128 7.42 -14.95 34.54
C ALA A 128 6.58 -13.92 33.78
N SER A 129 7.13 -12.69 33.59
CA SER A 129 6.48 -11.63 32.82
C SER A 129 6.31 -12.00 31.35
N GLU A 130 7.32 -12.63 30.73
CA GLU A 130 7.21 -13.11 29.35
C GLU A 130 6.19 -14.24 29.19
N ALA A 131 6.17 -15.19 30.14
CA ALA A 131 5.16 -16.25 30.16
C ALA A 131 3.74 -15.67 30.31
N TYR A 132 3.58 -14.66 31.15
CA TYR A 132 2.31 -13.96 31.32
C TYR A 132 1.88 -13.22 30.04
N ARG A 133 2.80 -12.60 29.29
CA ARG A 133 2.53 -12.00 27.98
C ARG A 133 1.94 -13.03 27.00
N GLN A 134 2.50 -14.23 26.96
CA GLN A 134 2.00 -15.31 26.09
C GLN A 134 0.60 -15.80 26.56
N GLU A 135 0.39 -15.87 27.86
CA GLU A 135 -0.94 -16.21 28.43
C GLU A 135 -1.98 -15.18 28.01
N VAL A 136 -1.69 -13.88 28.17
CA VAL A 136 -2.58 -12.77 27.77
C VAL A 136 -2.93 -12.87 26.29
N LEU A 137 -1.93 -13.04 25.41
CA LEU A 137 -2.14 -13.21 23.95
C LEU A 137 -3.04 -14.42 23.64
N SER A 138 -2.89 -15.51 24.40
CA SER A 138 -3.71 -16.74 24.19
C SER A 138 -5.18 -16.52 24.49
N GLN A 139 -5.50 -15.61 25.40
CA GLN A 139 -6.87 -15.30 25.87
C GLN A 139 -7.53 -14.16 25.06
N MET A 140 -6.75 -13.38 24.27
CA MET A 140 -7.26 -12.25 23.49
C MET A 140 -8.29 -12.70 22.44
N SER A 141 -9.32 -11.86 22.32
CA SER A 141 -10.26 -11.96 21.19
C SER A 141 -9.59 -11.61 19.86
N ARG A 142 -10.22 -12.01 18.75
CA ARG A 142 -9.77 -11.60 17.40
C ARG A 142 -9.60 -10.08 17.28
N ALA A 143 -10.58 -9.33 17.79
CA ALA A 143 -10.56 -7.86 17.74
C ALA A 143 -9.38 -7.28 18.52
N ASP A 144 -9.05 -7.85 19.70
CA ASP A 144 -7.92 -7.37 20.50
C ASP A 144 -6.57 -7.73 19.86
N LEU A 145 -6.45 -8.92 19.26
CA LEU A 145 -5.26 -9.29 18.49
C LEU A 145 -5.03 -8.35 17.30
N ILE A 146 -6.08 -8.02 16.55
CA ILE A 146 -6.00 -7.06 15.45
C ILE A 146 -5.59 -5.68 15.98
N ARG A 147 -6.16 -5.25 17.12
CA ARG A 147 -5.79 -3.99 17.76
C ARG A 147 -4.32 -3.98 18.17
N CYS A 148 -3.79 -5.06 18.73
CA CYS A 148 -2.37 -5.18 19.07
C CYS A 148 -1.48 -5.07 17.81
N ILE A 149 -1.89 -5.69 16.70
CA ILE A 149 -1.14 -5.62 15.43
C ILE A 149 -1.09 -4.18 14.89
N LEU A 150 -2.21 -3.46 14.93
CA LEU A 150 -2.30 -2.11 14.37
C LEU A 150 -1.69 -1.04 15.29
N LEU A 151 -1.85 -1.17 16.61
CA LEU A 151 -1.35 -0.19 17.58
C LEU A 151 0.06 -0.46 18.08
N ARG A 152 0.57 -1.69 17.96
CA ARG A 152 1.91 -2.10 18.40
C ARG A 152 2.26 -1.63 19.81
N PRO A 153 1.52 -2.06 20.84
CA PRO A 153 1.72 -1.58 22.19
C PRO A 153 3.00 -2.14 22.81
N VAL A 154 3.76 -1.25 23.46
CA VAL A 154 4.89 -1.60 24.31
C VAL A 154 4.51 -1.31 25.75
N VAL A 155 4.50 -2.34 26.59
CA VAL A 155 4.23 -2.23 28.03
C VAL A 155 5.59 -2.25 28.75
N ARG A 156 6.05 -1.08 29.21
CA ARG A 156 7.30 -0.95 29.98
C ARG A 156 6.99 -1.23 31.45
N LEU A 157 7.59 -2.27 32.00
CA LEU A 157 7.37 -2.72 33.37
C LEU A 157 8.50 -2.27 34.30
N PHE A 158 8.12 -1.72 35.44
CA PHE A 158 9.02 -1.30 36.50
C PHE A 158 8.62 -1.98 37.81
N PRO A 159 9.59 -2.37 38.69
CA PRO A 159 9.27 -2.82 40.03
C PRO A 159 8.66 -1.66 40.84
N GLU A 160 7.63 -1.95 41.62
CA GLU A 160 6.99 -0.97 42.49
C GLU A 160 6.53 -1.63 43.79
N ASP A 161 6.67 -0.91 44.91
CA ASP A 161 6.20 -1.39 46.20
C ASP A 161 4.70 -1.10 46.37
N ASN A 162 3.90 -1.86 45.62
CA ASN A 162 2.43 -1.84 45.68
C ASN A 162 1.89 -3.27 45.73
N ASN A 163 0.56 -3.41 45.80
CA ASN A 163 -0.11 -4.71 45.93
C ASN A 163 0.02 -5.62 44.69
N THR A 164 0.46 -5.09 43.55
CA THR A 164 0.76 -5.88 42.31
C THR A 164 2.23 -6.10 42.12
N GLY A 165 3.12 -5.38 42.81
CA GLY A 165 4.56 -5.48 42.70
C GLY A 165 5.16 -4.83 41.43
N VAL A 166 4.34 -4.34 40.51
CA VAL A 166 4.75 -3.74 39.24
C VAL A 166 3.95 -2.51 38.90
N LYS A 167 4.62 -1.56 38.23
CA LYS A 167 4.04 -0.40 37.56
C LYS A 167 4.29 -0.52 36.06
N ALA A 168 3.38 -0.04 35.24
CA ALA A 168 3.52 -0.04 33.80
C ALA A 168 3.43 1.37 33.20
N GLU A 169 4.25 1.61 32.15
CA GLU A 169 4.04 2.68 31.18
C GLU A 169 3.64 2.06 29.87
N TYR A 170 2.65 2.67 29.21
CA TYR A 170 2.13 2.20 27.92
C TYR A 170 2.59 3.14 26.82
N VAL A 171 3.24 2.60 25.80
CA VAL A 171 3.70 3.30 24.60
C VAL A 171 3.11 2.60 23.38
N HIS A 172 2.63 3.38 22.42
CA HIS A 172 2.18 2.86 21.13
C HIS A 172 3.12 3.30 20.02
N GLU A 173 3.35 2.41 19.06
CA GLU A 173 4.05 2.70 17.79
C GLU A 173 3.15 2.30 16.62
N PRO A 174 1.96 2.95 16.50
CA PRO A 174 0.89 2.48 15.62
C PRO A 174 1.27 2.57 14.14
N LEU A 175 0.63 1.72 13.33
CA LEU A 175 0.77 1.72 11.87
C LEU A 175 -0.05 2.86 11.24
N MET A 176 0.21 4.10 11.65
CA MET A 176 -0.62 5.27 11.35
C MET A 176 -0.69 5.62 9.85
N ASN A 177 0.31 5.23 9.05
CA ASN A 177 0.35 5.48 7.61
C ASN A 177 -0.07 4.25 6.77
N LEU A 178 -0.56 3.17 7.39
CA LEU A 178 -0.92 1.94 6.68
C LEU A 178 -2.02 2.14 5.63
N TYR A 179 -2.87 3.17 5.75
CA TYR A 179 -3.90 3.48 4.76
C TYR A 179 -3.34 3.94 3.41
N PHE A 180 -2.07 4.33 3.34
CA PHE A 180 -1.33 4.52 2.09
C PHE A 180 -0.79 3.18 1.58
N THR A 181 -1.69 2.30 1.14
CA THR A 181 -1.37 0.93 0.72
C THR A 181 -0.55 0.84 -0.56
N ARG A 182 -0.33 1.94 -1.26
CA ARG A 182 0.55 2.03 -2.43
C ARG A 182 2.00 1.73 -2.09
N ASP A 183 2.47 2.17 -0.92
CA ASP A 183 3.89 2.33 -0.66
C ASP A 183 4.60 1.04 -0.26
N GLN A 184 3.89 0.09 0.39
CA GLN A 184 4.52 -1.12 0.95
C GLN A 184 4.86 -2.17 -0.10
N SER A 185 4.37 -2.02 -1.34
CA SER A 185 4.60 -2.99 -2.41
C SER A 185 4.37 -2.40 -3.79
N ILE A 186 4.95 -3.02 -4.81
CA ILE A 186 4.62 -2.75 -6.21
C ILE A 186 4.14 -4.01 -6.92
N THR A 187 3.29 -3.83 -7.93
CA THR A 187 2.85 -4.92 -8.79
C THR A 187 3.41 -4.71 -10.19
N THR A 188 4.26 -5.62 -10.63
CA THR A 188 4.93 -5.60 -11.94
C THR A 188 4.37 -6.71 -12.84
N PRO A 189 4.65 -6.73 -14.15
CA PRO A 189 4.33 -7.88 -15.02
C PRO A 189 4.93 -9.21 -14.58
N ARG A 190 5.91 -9.22 -13.70
CA ARG A 190 6.51 -10.44 -13.11
C ARG A 190 5.84 -10.90 -11.84
N GLY A 191 5.14 -10.03 -11.15
CA GLY A 191 4.48 -10.30 -9.87
C GLY A 191 4.64 -9.18 -8.86
N HIS A 192 4.34 -9.49 -7.60
CA HIS A 192 4.42 -8.53 -6.50
C HIS A 192 5.83 -8.46 -5.92
N ILE A 193 6.27 -7.24 -5.61
CA ILE A 193 7.52 -6.97 -4.92
C ILE A 193 7.18 -6.31 -3.59
N ILE A 194 7.67 -6.86 -2.48
CA ILE A 194 7.55 -6.21 -1.18
C ILE A 194 8.63 -5.15 -1.05
N CYS A 195 8.19 -3.94 -0.81
CA CYS A 195 9.05 -2.78 -0.66
C CYS A 195 9.80 -2.78 0.69
N ARG A 196 10.77 -1.88 0.82
CA ARG A 196 11.43 -1.56 2.05
C ARG A 196 11.37 -0.06 2.29
N MET A 197 10.56 0.30 3.27
CA MET A 197 10.24 1.70 3.57
C MET A 197 11.48 2.48 3.97
N ASN A 198 11.54 3.74 3.56
CA ASN A 198 12.62 4.66 3.98
C ASN A 198 12.43 5.11 5.44
N SER A 199 11.19 5.38 5.85
CA SER A 199 10.89 5.75 7.23
C SER A 199 10.86 4.53 8.15
N PRO A 200 11.66 4.50 9.25
CA PRO A 200 11.63 3.40 10.21
C PRO A 200 10.25 3.15 10.83
N GLN A 201 9.46 4.21 11.09
CA GLN A 201 8.12 4.09 11.66
C GLN A 201 7.14 3.34 10.75
N ARG A 202 7.39 3.29 9.44
CA ARG A 202 6.59 2.57 8.46
C ARG A 202 7.11 1.15 8.14
N ALA A 203 8.25 0.76 8.71
CA ALA A 203 8.93 -0.49 8.35
C ALA A 203 8.06 -1.74 8.55
N SER A 204 7.27 -1.79 9.62
CA SER A 204 6.40 -2.92 9.94
C SER A 204 5.17 -3.05 9.03
N GLU A 205 4.79 -1.99 8.32
CA GLU A 205 3.64 -2.02 7.40
C GLU A 205 3.81 -3.11 6.32
N THR A 206 5.04 -3.32 5.85
CA THR A 206 5.33 -4.29 4.78
C THR A 206 5.05 -5.73 5.16
N SER A 207 5.19 -6.10 6.45
CA SER A 207 4.89 -7.45 6.95
C SER A 207 3.37 -7.73 6.93
N ILE A 208 2.57 -6.72 7.19
CA ILE A 208 1.10 -6.82 7.13
C ILE A 208 0.63 -6.99 5.68
N ILE A 209 1.20 -6.24 4.75
CA ILE A 209 0.87 -6.39 3.33
C ILE A 209 1.31 -7.75 2.78
N ASP A 210 2.47 -8.26 3.21
CA ASP A 210 2.91 -9.61 2.85
C ASP A 210 1.95 -10.70 3.36
N LEU A 211 1.45 -10.56 4.59
CA LEU A 211 0.40 -11.45 5.10
C LEU A 211 -0.86 -11.38 4.24
N CYS A 212 -1.31 -10.17 3.88
CA CYS A 212 -2.47 -10.01 3.02
C CYS A 212 -2.27 -10.72 1.67
N TYR A 213 -1.09 -10.60 1.07
CA TYR A 213 -0.79 -11.30 -0.18
C TYR A 213 -0.83 -12.81 -0.01
N ARG A 214 -0.20 -13.36 1.02
CA ARG A 214 -0.24 -14.81 1.30
C ARG A 214 -1.67 -15.31 1.51
N HIS A 215 -2.50 -14.56 2.21
CA HIS A 215 -3.91 -14.91 2.41
C HIS A 215 -4.67 -14.95 1.08
N LEU A 216 -4.38 -14.02 0.16
CA LEU A 216 -4.95 -13.97 -1.18
C LEU A 216 -4.32 -14.98 -2.15
N GLY A 217 -3.42 -15.86 -1.68
CA GLY A 217 -2.72 -16.84 -2.52
C GLY A 217 -1.63 -16.24 -3.42
N LEU A 218 -1.18 -15.02 -3.11
CA LEU A 218 -0.15 -14.30 -3.86
C LEU A 218 1.21 -14.49 -3.19
N THR A 219 2.22 -14.89 -3.98
CA THR A 219 3.61 -14.99 -3.50
C THR A 219 4.43 -13.87 -4.11
N PRO A 220 5.03 -13.00 -3.30
CA PRO A 220 5.94 -11.98 -3.80
C PRO A 220 7.14 -12.61 -4.52
N VAL A 221 7.53 -12.03 -5.66
CA VAL A 221 8.67 -12.49 -6.48
C VAL A 221 9.99 -11.93 -5.97
N LEU A 222 9.95 -10.84 -5.23
CA LEU A 222 11.13 -10.18 -4.65
C LEU A 222 10.74 -9.44 -3.36
N ARG A 223 11.72 -9.31 -2.47
CA ARG A 223 11.71 -8.39 -1.32
C ARG A 223 12.94 -7.50 -1.41
N ILE A 224 12.78 -6.21 -1.18
CA ILE A 224 13.91 -5.28 -1.12
C ILE A 224 14.59 -5.42 0.23
N GLU A 225 15.90 -5.60 0.23
CA GLU A 225 16.69 -5.91 1.43
C GLU A 225 17.90 -4.97 1.60
N GLY A 226 18.62 -5.15 2.70
CA GLY A 226 19.87 -4.45 2.98
C GLY A 226 19.73 -2.93 3.01
N ASN A 227 20.51 -2.23 2.20
CA ASN A 227 20.45 -0.76 2.07
C ASN A 227 19.47 -0.29 0.98
N GLY A 228 18.87 -1.22 0.21
CA GLY A 228 17.84 -0.88 -0.76
C GLY A 228 16.64 -0.22 -0.08
N ARG A 229 16.07 0.79 -0.75
CA ARG A 229 14.81 1.46 -0.38
C ARG A 229 13.94 1.52 -1.60
N LEU A 230 12.66 1.21 -1.39
CA LEU A 230 11.62 1.28 -2.42
C LEU A 230 10.31 1.61 -1.72
N GLU A 231 9.59 2.59 -2.25
CA GLU A 231 8.20 2.87 -1.92
C GLU A 231 7.38 2.92 -3.21
N GLY A 232 6.17 2.34 -3.18
CA GLY A 232 5.42 2.05 -4.41
C GLY A 232 4.87 3.27 -5.13
N GLY A 233 4.77 4.42 -4.47
CA GLY A 233 4.43 5.69 -5.12
C GLY A 233 5.47 6.17 -6.14
N ASP A 234 6.68 5.60 -6.11
CA ASP A 234 7.72 5.86 -7.10
C ASP A 234 7.61 4.98 -8.37
N TYR A 235 6.76 3.95 -8.39
CA TYR A 235 6.65 3.04 -9.52
C TYR A 235 5.39 3.28 -10.35
N ILE A 236 5.54 3.58 -11.65
CA ILE A 236 4.46 3.83 -12.60
C ILE A 236 4.68 2.98 -13.86
N PRO A 237 3.90 1.88 -14.05
CA PRO A 237 3.99 1.05 -15.24
C PRO A 237 3.33 1.73 -16.46
N ALA A 238 3.96 1.62 -17.63
CA ALA A 238 3.54 2.29 -18.87
C ALA A 238 3.74 1.39 -20.11
N GLY A 239 3.14 0.19 -20.10
CA GLY A 239 3.21 -0.75 -21.22
C GLY A 239 4.54 -1.50 -21.30
N THR A 240 5.36 -1.20 -22.28
CA THR A 240 6.71 -1.76 -22.42
C THR A 240 7.74 -1.01 -21.57
N VAL A 241 7.36 0.13 -21.01
CA VAL A 241 8.19 1.00 -20.18
C VAL A 241 7.68 0.99 -18.74
N ALA A 242 8.56 1.11 -17.77
CA ALA A 242 8.21 1.51 -16.42
C ALA A 242 9.02 2.74 -16.02
N PHE A 243 8.36 3.68 -15.35
CA PHE A 243 9.00 4.80 -14.67
C PHE A 243 9.21 4.44 -13.22
N ILE A 244 10.37 4.83 -12.67
CA ILE A 244 10.66 4.66 -11.25
C ILE A 244 11.40 5.88 -10.71
N GLY A 245 10.84 6.52 -9.68
CA GLY A 245 11.45 7.63 -9.00
C GLY A 245 12.70 7.19 -8.23
N CYS A 246 13.73 8.03 -8.23
CA CYS A 246 14.92 7.89 -7.39
C CYS A 246 15.14 9.22 -6.66
N GLY A 247 14.84 9.26 -5.36
CA GLY A 247 14.80 10.53 -4.65
C GLY A 247 14.82 10.40 -3.13
N MET A 248 13.76 10.88 -2.50
CA MET A 248 13.63 10.90 -1.04
C MET A 248 13.37 9.50 -0.47
N ARG A 249 12.54 8.71 -1.13
CA ARG A 249 11.99 7.46 -0.60
C ARG A 249 12.59 6.21 -1.24
N THR A 250 12.81 6.23 -2.53
CA THR A 250 13.43 5.15 -3.28
C THR A 250 14.87 5.52 -3.65
N ASN A 251 15.79 4.55 -3.57
CA ASN A 251 17.19 4.76 -3.90
C ASN A 251 17.67 3.80 -5.02
N GLU A 252 18.83 4.11 -5.58
CA GLU A 252 19.44 3.32 -6.67
C GLU A 252 19.65 1.86 -6.28
N GLU A 253 19.98 1.57 -5.02
CA GLU A 253 20.18 0.21 -4.52
C GLU A 253 18.89 -0.62 -4.62
N GLY A 254 17.75 -0.07 -4.21
CA GLY A 254 16.45 -0.73 -4.34
C GLY A 254 16.06 -0.96 -5.80
N ILE A 255 16.28 0.03 -6.67
CA ILE A 255 16.02 -0.08 -8.11
C ILE A 255 16.90 -1.17 -8.75
N ARG A 256 18.18 -1.22 -8.40
CA ARG A 256 19.13 -2.21 -8.90
C ARG A 256 18.73 -3.63 -8.51
N GLN A 257 18.29 -3.86 -7.27
CA GLN A 257 17.82 -5.17 -6.84
C GLN A 257 16.66 -5.69 -7.71
N ILE A 258 15.75 -4.81 -8.16
CA ILE A 258 14.64 -5.19 -9.04
C ILE A 258 15.16 -5.53 -10.44
N MET A 259 16.13 -4.76 -10.98
CA MET A 259 16.75 -5.04 -12.28
C MET A 259 17.53 -6.36 -12.26
N ASP A 260 18.37 -6.58 -11.25
CA ASP A 260 19.21 -7.77 -11.10
C ASP A 260 18.37 -9.06 -10.97
N ALA A 261 17.19 -8.95 -10.34
CA ALA A 261 16.22 -10.04 -10.24
C ALA A 261 15.34 -10.22 -11.49
N ASP A 262 15.46 -9.38 -12.52
CA ASP A 262 14.53 -9.29 -13.67
C ASP A 262 13.06 -9.13 -13.24
N ALA A 263 12.83 -8.49 -12.11
CA ALA A 263 11.51 -8.43 -11.49
C ALA A 263 10.62 -7.29 -12.00
N PHE A 264 11.14 -6.35 -12.79
CA PHE A 264 10.33 -5.34 -13.47
C PHE A 264 9.42 -5.93 -14.55
N GLY A 265 9.95 -6.80 -15.42
CA GLY A 265 9.20 -7.40 -16.52
C GLY A 265 8.84 -6.43 -17.67
N HIS A 266 9.42 -5.23 -17.68
CA HIS A 266 9.33 -4.23 -18.76
C HIS A 266 10.59 -4.26 -19.63
N ASP A 267 10.48 -3.82 -20.88
CA ASP A 267 11.63 -3.78 -21.81
C ASP A 267 12.54 -2.58 -21.53
N THR A 268 11.96 -1.51 -21.00
CA THR A 268 12.67 -0.27 -20.68
C THR A 268 12.32 0.21 -19.28
N ILE A 269 13.34 0.58 -18.51
CA ILE A 269 13.18 1.21 -17.18
C ILE A 269 13.71 2.64 -17.28
N VAL A 270 12.88 3.59 -16.89
CA VAL A 270 13.21 5.02 -16.83
C VAL A 270 13.34 5.41 -15.37
N VAL A 271 14.56 5.59 -14.90
CA VAL A 271 14.85 6.03 -13.54
C VAL A 271 14.79 7.55 -13.52
N VAL A 272 13.79 8.11 -12.85
CA VAL A 272 13.56 9.56 -12.75
C VAL A 272 14.21 10.10 -11.48
N HIS A 273 15.23 10.96 -11.63
CA HIS A 273 15.96 11.53 -10.51
C HIS A 273 15.25 12.76 -9.96
N ASP A 274 14.80 12.68 -8.70
CA ASP A 274 14.26 13.82 -7.96
C ASP A 274 15.36 14.51 -7.14
N HIS A 275 15.74 15.71 -7.57
CA HIS A 275 16.77 16.51 -6.89
C HIS A 275 16.20 17.42 -5.79
N LYS A 276 14.90 17.74 -5.83
CA LYS A 276 14.25 18.62 -4.85
C LYS A 276 14.05 17.95 -3.49
N ARG A 277 13.71 16.67 -3.47
CA ARG A 277 13.48 15.87 -2.25
C ARG A 277 12.57 16.55 -1.24
N TRP A 278 11.44 17.04 -1.71
CA TRP A 278 10.47 17.76 -0.89
C TRP A 278 9.35 16.83 -0.43
N GLN A 279 8.92 16.95 0.85
CA GLN A 279 7.92 16.04 1.45
C GLN A 279 6.60 16.02 0.67
N MET A 280 6.10 17.17 0.18
CA MET A 280 4.88 17.22 -0.66
C MET A 280 5.02 16.49 -2.00
N GLN A 281 6.24 16.34 -2.49
CA GLN A 281 6.57 15.66 -3.75
C GLN A 281 7.49 14.46 -3.49
N MET A 282 7.22 13.73 -2.40
CA MET A 282 8.11 12.67 -1.92
C MET A 282 8.24 11.47 -2.84
N HIS A 283 7.23 11.21 -3.66
CA HIS A 283 7.18 10.14 -4.65
C HIS A 283 6.90 10.68 -6.05
N LEU A 284 7.19 9.86 -7.05
CA LEU A 284 6.94 10.21 -8.45
C LEU A 284 5.46 10.52 -8.71
N ASP A 285 4.53 9.74 -8.14
CA ASP A 285 3.08 9.88 -8.31
C ASP A 285 2.49 11.15 -7.70
N THR A 286 3.25 11.92 -6.93
CA THR A 286 2.80 13.20 -6.39
C THR A 286 3.08 14.39 -7.34
N HIS A 287 3.97 14.22 -8.32
CA HIS A 287 4.34 15.29 -9.25
C HIS A 287 4.32 14.90 -10.73
N PHE A 288 4.17 13.59 -11.02
CA PHE A 288 3.98 13.02 -12.35
C PHE A 288 3.04 11.82 -12.26
N ASN A 289 2.07 11.70 -13.19
CA ASN A 289 1.20 10.52 -13.26
C ASN A 289 0.70 10.30 -14.69
N ILE A 290 0.22 9.09 -14.99
CA ILE A 290 -0.19 8.69 -16.33
C ILE A 290 -1.70 8.45 -16.37
N ILE A 291 -2.36 9.07 -17.36
CA ILE A 291 -3.79 8.92 -17.65
C ILE A 291 -4.03 7.88 -18.74
N ASP A 292 -3.23 7.92 -19.82
CA ASP A 292 -3.34 7.01 -20.96
C ASP A 292 -1.96 6.84 -21.62
N ARG A 293 -1.90 6.02 -22.66
CA ARG A 293 -0.67 5.71 -23.41
C ARG A 293 0.01 6.91 -24.10
N ASP A 294 -0.73 8.00 -24.24
CA ASP A 294 -0.33 9.25 -24.89
C ASP A 294 -0.56 10.50 -24.02
N LEU A 295 -1.07 10.32 -22.79
CA LEU A 295 -1.51 11.41 -21.93
C LEU A 295 -1.02 11.24 -20.50
N CYS A 296 -0.38 12.27 -19.95
CA CYS A 296 0.08 12.30 -18.57
C CYS A 296 -0.15 13.69 -17.95
N THR A 297 0.04 13.78 -16.64
CA THR A 297 0.04 15.04 -15.90
C THR A 297 1.42 15.29 -15.30
N MET A 298 1.75 16.56 -15.09
CA MET A 298 2.96 16.97 -14.38
C MET A 298 2.73 18.30 -13.70
N VAL A 299 3.24 18.47 -12.49
CA VAL A 299 3.16 19.76 -11.78
C VAL A 299 3.94 20.84 -12.52
N SER A 300 3.36 22.04 -12.61
CA SER A 300 3.89 23.16 -13.40
C SER A 300 5.30 23.57 -12.96
N SER A 301 5.65 23.41 -11.69
CA SER A 301 6.99 23.68 -11.18
C SER A 301 8.05 22.81 -11.85
N ARG A 302 7.80 21.49 -11.99
CA ARG A 302 8.69 20.54 -12.67
C ARG A 302 8.69 20.75 -14.19
N LEU A 303 7.52 21.03 -14.77
CA LEU A 303 7.37 21.23 -16.21
C LEU A 303 8.12 22.45 -16.74
N LYS A 304 8.25 23.51 -15.93
CA LYS A 304 8.88 24.79 -16.27
C LYS A 304 10.33 24.91 -15.78
N ALA A 305 10.80 23.95 -14.97
CA ALA A 305 12.13 23.99 -14.37
C ALA A 305 13.25 23.97 -15.43
N LYS A 306 14.34 24.63 -15.11
CA LYS A 306 15.53 24.74 -15.97
C LYS A 306 16.69 23.91 -15.40
N PRO A 307 17.65 23.51 -16.24
CA PRO A 307 18.84 22.83 -15.77
C PRO A 307 19.52 23.57 -14.60
N GLY A 308 19.77 22.85 -13.51
CA GLY A 308 20.36 23.38 -12.27
C GLY A 308 19.37 23.83 -11.22
N GLU A 309 18.07 23.91 -11.52
CA GLU A 309 17.03 24.13 -10.51
C GLU A 309 16.66 22.79 -9.83
N PRO A 310 16.32 22.79 -8.51
CA PRO A 310 15.98 21.56 -7.80
C PRO A 310 14.77 20.81 -8.38
N GLU A 311 13.84 21.53 -9.00
CA GLU A 311 12.66 20.99 -9.67
C GLU A 311 12.97 20.35 -11.03
N PHE A 312 14.16 20.54 -11.58
CA PHE A 312 14.55 19.98 -12.88
C PHE A 312 14.87 18.51 -12.74
N ASN A 313 13.93 17.65 -13.15
CA ASN A 313 14.15 16.21 -13.14
C ASN A 313 14.95 15.76 -14.36
N THR A 314 15.93 14.88 -14.12
CA THR A 314 16.61 14.11 -15.15
C THR A 314 16.16 12.66 -15.10
N CYS A 315 16.46 11.90 -16.14
CA CYS A 315 16.21 10.46 -16.11
C CYS A 315 17.33 9.67 -16.81
N ASP A 316 17.54 8.46 -16.30
CA ASP A 316 18.41 7.44 -16.88
C ASP A 316 17.56 6.36 -17.55
N ILE A 317 17.94 5.95 -18.73
CA ILE A 317 17.23 4.95 -19.53
C ILE A 317 18.00 3.64 -19.51
N TYR A 318 17.37 2.60 -18.98
CA TYR A 318 17.88 1.24 -19.02
C TYR A 318 17.03 0.40 -19.95
N ALA A 319 17.66 -0.38 -20.81
CA ALA A 319 16.97 -1.35 -21.66
C ALA A 319 17.32 -2.76 -21.25
N ARG A 320 16.34 -3.65 -21.34
CA ARG A 320 16.53 -5.07 -21.18
C ARG A 320 17.24 -5.62 -22.41
N GLU A 321 18.35 -6.31 -22.18
CA GLU A 321 19.11 -6.93 -23.27
C GLU A 321 18.31 -8.09 -23.89
N PRO A 322 18.17 -8.14 -25.22
CA PRO A 322 17.42 -9.19 -25.91
C PRO A 322 17.89 -10.60 -25.52
N GLY A 323 16.93 -11.45 -25.11
CA GLY A 323 17.21 -12.84 -24.74
C GLY A 323 17.89 -13.04 -23.39
N THR A 324 18.10 -11.95 -22.62
CA THR A 324 18.68 -11.99 -21.27
C THR A 324 17.69 -11.55 -20.19
N LYS A 325 18.15 -11.57 -18.94
CA LYS A 325 17.45 -11.00 -17.78
C LYS A 325 18.11 -9.71 -17.29
N SER A 326 19.09 -9.20 -18.02
CA SER A 326 19.91 -8.06 -17.64
C SER A 326 19.39 -6.77 -18.25
N TYR A 327 19.62 -5.68 -17.55
CA TYR A 327 19.36 -4.32 -18.03
C TYR A 327 20.67 -3.58 -18.18
N SER A 328 20.85 -2.87 -19.30
CA SER A 328 22.02 -2.02 -19.55
C SER A 328 21.60 -0.57 -19.71
N LEU A 329 22.43 0.34 -19.19
CA LEU A 329 22.24 1.78 -19.32
C LEU A 329 22.42 2.20 -20.80
N LEU A 330 21.38 2.76 -21.40
CA LEU A 330 21.40 3.28 -22.76
C LEU A 330 21.70 4.78 -22.82
N GLN A 331 21.07 5.55 -21.94
CA GLN A 331 21.20 7.00 -21.90
C GLN A 331 21.16 7.46 -20.46
N LYS A 332 21.89 8.53 -20.17
CA LYS A 332 22.02 9.07 -18.83
C LYS A 332 21.72 10.56 -18.79
N ASP A 333 21.19 11.03 -17.66
CA ASP A 333 20.96 12.45 -17.34
C ASP A 333 20.10 13.21 -18.38
N LEU A 334 19.15 12.52 -19.03
CA LEU A 334 18.23 13.19 -19.98
C LEU A 334 17.23 14.07 -19.23
N PRO A 335 16.88 15.27 -19.78
CA PRO A 335 15.75 16.04 -19.24
C PRO A 335 14.45 15.23 -19.31
N PHE A 336 13.81 14.98 -18.16
CA PHE A 336 12.64 14.10 -18.09
C PHE A 336 11.45 14.61 -18.91
N VAL A 337 11.18 15.94 -18.88
CA VAL A 337 10.09 16.56 -19.67
C VAL A 337 10.31 16.36 -21.17
N GLU A 338 11.55 16.52 -21.64
CA GLU A 338 11.90 16.32 -23.07
C GLU A 338 11.78 14.85 -23.47
N TYR A 339 12.19 13.95 -22.58
CA TYR A 339 12.00 12.52 -22.79
C TYR A 339 10.51 12.18 -22.97
N MET A 340 9.61 12.70 -22.10
CA MET A 340 8.18 12.44 -22.19
C MET A 340 7.58 12.99 -23.49
N ARG A 341 7.94 14.20 -23.89
CA ARG A 341 7.52 14.82 -25.16
C ARG A 341 8.05 14.02 -26.36
N GLY A 342 9.31 13.60 -26.31
CA GLY A 342 9.93 12.75 -27.35
C GLY A 342 9.28 11.38 -27.50
N ARG A 343 8.63 10.89 -26.44
CA ARG A 343 7.81 9.67 -26.45
C ARG A 343 6.38 9.88 -26.95
N GLY A 344 6.00 11.11 -27.27
CA GLY A 344 4.68 11.47 -27.80
C GLY A 344 3.61 11.71 -26.73
N PHE A 345 3.99 11.88 -25.47
CA PHE A 345 3.03 12.24 -24.43
C PHE A 345 2.60 13.68 -24.53
N GLU A 346 1.29 13.91 -24.53
CA GLU A 346 0.70 15.17 -24.15
C GLU A 346 0.76 15.31 -22.62
N ILE A 347 1.18 16.50 -22.14
CA ILE A 347 1.37 16.73 -20.70
C ILE A 347 0.37 17.80 -20.26
N ILE A 348 -0.61 17.40 -19.42
CA ILE A 348 -1.52 18.35 -18.77
C ILE A 348 -0.78 18.98 -17.57
N PRO A 349 -0.55 20.30 -17.55
CA PRO A 349 0.07 20.97 -16.44
C PRO A 349 -0.87 21.04 -15.24
N ILE A 350 -0.33 20.81 -14.05
CA ILE A 350 -1.01 21.02 -12.77
C ILE A 350 -0.40 22.26 -12.13
N ASP A 351 -1.21 23.30 -11.92
CA ASP A 351 -0.77 24.52 -11.30
C ASP A 351 -0.72 24.38 -9.77
N TYR A 352 -0.02 25.30 -9.10
CA TYR A 352 0.29 25.21 -7.67
C TYR A 352 -0.96 25.01 -6.78
N GLU A 353 -2.07 25.69 -7.09
CA GLU A 353 -3.32 25.55 -6.34
C GLU A 353 -3.86 24.11 -6.38
N ASP A 354 -3.87 23.50 -7.57
CA ASP A 354 -4.33 22.12 -7.77
C ASP A 354 -3.30 21.10 -7.23
N GLU A 355 -1.99 21.42 -7.31
CA GLU A 355 -0.93 20.60 -6.69
C GLU A 355 -1.12 20.48 -5.19
N MET A 356 -1.43 21.59 -4.49
CA MET A 356 -1.70 21.63 -3.06
C MET A 356 -2.96 20.85 -2.65
N HIS A 357 -3.84 20.51 -3.62
CA HIS A 357 -4.99 19.64 -3.45
C HIS A 357 -4.77 18.25 -4.07
N TYR A 358 -3.51 17.84 -4.22
CA TYR A 358 -3.11 16.50 -4.71
C TYR A 358 -3.73 16.11 -6.06
N ALA A 359 -3.96 17.07 -6.97
CA ALA A 359 -4.51 16.84 -8.29
C ALA A 359 -3.76 15.80 -9.11
N ASN A 360 -2.45 15.64 -8.88
CA ASN A 360 -1.60 14.66 -9.57
C ASN A 360 -1.74 13.24 -9.01
N ASN A 361 -2.19 13.08 -7.77
CA ASN A 361 -2.26 11.79 -7.08
C ASN A 361 -3.60 11.09 -7.32
N PHE A 362 -4.06 11.05 -8.57
CA PHE A 362 -5.25 10.32 -9.02
C PHE A 362 -4.96 8.85 -9.31
N LEU A 363 -5.96 8.00 -9.24
CA LEU A 363 -5.91 6.62 -9.70
C LEU A 363 -6.50 6.51 -11.11
N THR A 364 -5.72 6.04 -12.07
CA THR A 364 -6.25 5.67 -13.39
C THR A 364 -6.89 4.29 -13.31
N ILE A 365 -8.20 4.22 -13.59
CA ILE A 365 -8.97 2.97 -13.50
C ILE A 365 -9.24 2.32 -14.86
N ALA A 366 -9.12 3.09 -15.96
CA ALA A 366 -9.19 2.64 -17.34
C ALA A 366 -8.59 3.73 -18.26
N PRO A 367 -8.37 3.48 -19.55
CA PRO A 367 -7.89 4.51 -20.47
C PRO A 367 -8.75 5.76 -20.42
N ARG A 368 -8.14 6.91 -20.18
CA ARG A 368 -8.79 8.23 -20.00
C ARG A 368 -9.92 8.27 -18.95
N HIS A 369 -9.86 7.37 -17.95
CA HIS A 369 -10.83 7.34 -16.85
C HIS A 369 -10.06 7.29 -15.52
N ILE A 370 -10.18 8.36 -14.73
CA ILE A 370 -9.45 8.53 -13.48
C ILE A 370 -10.39 8.77 -12.30
N MET A 371 -9.92 8.42 -11.12
CA MET A 371 -10.50 8.82 -9.83
C MET A 371 -9.59 9.84 -9.17
N ALA A 372 -10.07 11.06 -8.97
CA ALA A 372 -9.30 12.19 -8.50
C ALA A 372 -9.99 12.93 -7.35
N VAL A 373 -9.22 13.63 -6.54
CA VAL A 373 -9.73 14.43 -5.42
C VAL A 373 -10.65 15.54 -5.94
N ALA A 374 -11.83 15.68 -5.33
CA ALA A 374 -12.75 16.79 -5.60
C ALA A 374 -12.15 18.13 -5.15
N GLY A 375 -12.76 19.22 -5.60
CA GLY A 375 -12.34 20.59 -5.22
C GLY A 375 -11.24 21.19 -6.06
N GLN A 376 -10.81 20.54 -7.13
CA GLN A 376 -9.82 21.07 -8.06
C GLN A 376 -10.32 22.32 -8.80
N SER A 377 -9.42 23.17 -9.27
CA SER A 377 -9.77 24.38 -10.00
C SER A 377 -10.56 24.10 -11.28
N LYS A 378 -11.44 25.04 -11.67
CA LYS A 378 -12.18 24.93 -12.93
C LYS A 378 -11.26 24.85 -14.15
N ALA A 379 -10.09 25.48 -14.08
CA ALA A 379 -9.11 25.47 -15.16
C ALA A 379 -8.52 24.06 -15.35
N TYR A 380 -8.18 23.37 -14.27
CA TYR A 380 -7.68 22.00 -14.34
C TYR A 380 -8.79 21.02 -14.78
N GLN A 381 -10.00 21.15 -14.23
CA GLN A 381 -11.15 20.35 -14.66
C GLN A 381 -11.42 20.49 -16.16
N GLN A 382 -11.30 21.74 -16.70
CA GLN A 382 -11.49 21.99 -18.12
C GLN A 382 -10.39 21.35 -18.97
N ARG A 383 -9.11 21.42 -18.53
CA ARG A 383 -7.99 20.77 -19.23
C ARG A 383 -8.19 19.26 -19.34
N LEU A 384 -8.67 18.61 -18.27
CA LEU A 384 -9.01 17.18 -18.29
C LEU A 384 -10.17 16.88 -19.27
N ALA A 385 -11.22 17.70 -19.25
CA ALA A 385 -12.37 17.53 -20.14
C ALA A 385 -11.98 17.73 -21.62
N ASP A 386 -11.17 18.76 -21.93
CA ASP A 386 -10.68 19.03 -23.29
C ASP A 386 -9.81 17.88 -23.83
N ALA A 387 -9.07 17.21 -22.94
CA ALA A 387 -8.30 16.01 -23.24
C ALA A 387 -9.14 14.73 -23.30
N GLY A 388 -10.46 14.82 -23.14
CA GLY A 388 -11.37 13.67 -23.19
C GLY A 388 -11.26 12.72 -21.98
N VAL A 389 -10.85 13.24 -20.82
CA VAL A 389 -10.71 12.44 -19.58
C VAL A 389 -12.03 12.43 -18.82
N THR A 390 -12.53 11.24 -18.50
CA THR A 390 -13.61 11.04 -17.55
C THR A 390 -13.06 11.02 -16.13
N VAL A 391 -13.66 11.80 -15.23
CA VAL A 391 -13.19 11.91 -13.84
C VAL A 391 -14.30 11.56 -12.86
N GLU A 392 -14.02 10.60 -12.00
CA GLU A 392 -14.81 10.33 -10.78
C GLU A 392 -14.20 11.16 -9.64
N TRP A 393 -14.92 12.18 -9.21
CA TRP A 393 -14.46 13.07 -8.14
C TRP A 393 -14.70 12.46 -6.76
N ILE A 394 -13.64 12.34 -5.95
CA ILE A 394 -13.68 11.72 -4.63
C ILE A 394 -13.56 12.81 -3.56
N PRO A 395 -14.47 12.86 -2.58
CA PRO A 395 -14.36 13.77 -1.44
C PRO A 395 -13.32 13.25 -0.42
N LEU A 396 -12.08 13.70 -0.52
CA LEU A 396 -10.97 13.32 0.37
C LEU A 396 -10.44 14.56 1.11
N GLU A 397 -11.32 15.41 1.63
CA GLU A 397 -10.95 16.68 2.25
C GLU A 397 -10.03 16.52 3.47
N SER A 398 -10.24 15.46 4.29
CA SER A 398 -9.44 15.19 5.47
C SER A 398 -8.19 14.37 5.13
N LEU A 399 -8.35 13.36 4.28
CA LEU A 399 -7.27 12.39 4.01
C LEU A 399 -6.10 12.99 3.23
N ILE A 400 -6.31 14.05 2.44
CA ILE A 400 -5.22 14.73 1.72
C ILE A 400 -4.21 15.40 2.67
N ASP A 401 -4.61 15.76 3.89
CA ASP A 401 -3.72 16.29 4.92
C ASP A 401 -2.66 15.26 5.39
N GLY A 402 -2.72 14.02 4.88
CA GLY A 402 -1.74 12.96 5.10
C GLY A 402 -0.59 12.89 4.10
N TYR A 403 -0.40 13.88 3.23
CA TYR A 403 0.59 13.90 2.15
C TYR A 403 0.32 12.89 1.03
N GLY A 404 -0.92 12.55 0.74
CA GLY A 404 -1.29 11.66 -0.35
C GLY A 404 -2.79 11.61 -0.61
N ALA A 405 -3.18 11.05 -1.75
CA ALA A 405 -4.57 11.00 -2.17
C ALA A 405 -4.94 9.65 -2.80
N ALA A 406 -5.79 9.65 -3.81
CA ALA A 406 -6.41 8.45 -4.39
C ALA A 406 -5.40 7.38 -4.83
N HIS A 407 -4.28 7.76 -5.47
CA HIS A 407 -3.26 6.82 -5.92
C HIS A 407 -2.52 6.19 -4.72
N CYS A 408 -2.08 7.00 -3.77
CA CYS A 408 -1.36 6.54 -2.59
C CYS A 408 -2.18 5.59 -1.70
N MET A 409 -3.51 5.75 -1.65
CA MET A 409 -4.42 4.93 -0.83
C MET A 409 -4.77 3.58 -1.46
N THR A 410 -4.24 3.28 -2.66
CA THR A 410 -4.62 2.09 -3.42
C THR A 410 -3.42 1.28 -3.87
N GLN A 411 -3.41 -0.03 -3.57
CA GLN A 411 -2.48 -0.96 -4.19
C GLN A 411 -3.23 -1.81 -5.22
N VAL A 412 -2.94 -1.57 -6.49
CA VAL A 412 -3.58 -2.31 -7.57
C VAL A 412 -2.91 -3.68 -7.73
N LEU A 413 -3.67 -4.74 -7.44
CA LEU A 413 -3.21 -6.13 -7.52
C LEU A 413 -3.41 -6.73 -8.90
N LYS A 414 -4.48 -6.30 -9.60
CA LYS A 414 -4.86 -6.81 -10.91
C LYS A 414 -5.35 -5.69 -11.81
N ARG A 415 -4.88 -5.70 -13.04
CA ARG A 415 -5.43 -4.93 -14.14
C ARG A 415 -5.72 -5.86 -15.32
N ALA A 416 -6.80 -5.66 -16.03
CA ALA A 416 -7.06 -6.34 -17.29
C ALA A 416 -6.41 -5.54 -18.42
N SER A 417 -5.48 -6.15 -19.16
CA SER A 417 -4.89 -5.50 -20.34
C SER A 417 -5.98 -5.04 -21.28
N ALA A 418 -5.98 -3.76 -21.63
CA ALA A 418 -6.83 -3.26 -22.69
C ALA A 418 -6.54 -4.10 -23.95
N LYS A 419 -7.56 -4.76 -24.53
CA LYS A 419 -7.38 -5.48 -25.79
C LYS A 419 -6.79 -4.48 -26.79
N GLN A 420 -5.62 -4.83 -27.31
CA GLN A 420 -4.95 -4.08 -28.37
C GLN A 420 -5.83 -4.00 -29.62
#